data_146369c40f7e60de40fc04a8e239ddc5
#
_entry.id   146369c40f7e60de40fc04a8e239ddc5
#
_cell.length_a   1.000
_cell.length_b   1.000
_cell.length_c   1.000
_cell.angle_alpha   90.00
_cell.angle_beta   90.00
_cell.angle_gamma   90.00
#
_symmetry.space_group_name_H-M   'P 1'
#
loop_
_entity.id
_entity.type
_entity.pdbx_description
1 polymer ?
#
loop_
_entity_poly.entity_id
_entity_poly.type
_entity_poly.pdbx_seq_one_letter_code
_entity_poly.pdbx_strand_id
1 'polypeptide(L)'
;MTGEDFVNMKNVDAEMNEADIFWLKMYGFCRALEEDNMAAQTALSILGDQNINDYVFFDLLNQLMESPDEREPFVSIGITALDPLNYIILNLLDQPINADLIETSPPLLISALVLNGNLSAESRLQAAVKSYLLGGVSSETLGKVYDVQEFTENEFSQAVRLAQFDDRPLADALLYQAASRQKLDEDKISILIEVWNRAALNNDMGRKAVLYKNILSSITPTSRLMNSAHHITRGLLLAGNVQRAVQWYDFARRGAAGGDAEATRALINIWPLITIAINGSDIPWTNDILNLWWNGQALLAPDNRNDKATLFYAIAEAFGNHVPEDRWMDLVRESPVKKMRSIPLGVWREIIRAVGENKPAQSIILSLIAMGADGPGSLNANGISTVIRLLRSFGLEQDARQVAIEALAANDF
;
A
#
# COMPACT_ATOMS: atom_id res chain seq x y z
N MET A 1 -35.06 -5.42 16.38
CA MET A 1 -35.29 -5.35 17.83
C MET A 1 -34.57 -4.12 18.34
N THR A 2 -35.21 -3.24 19.09
CA THR A 2 -34.54 -2.09 19.67
C THR A 2 -33.89 -2.47 21.00
N GLY A 3 -32.95 -1.69 21.54
CA GLY A 3 -32.35 -1.98 22.85
C GLY A 3 -33.40 -2.04 23.98
N GLU A 4 -34.51 -1.30 23.87
CA GLU A 4 -35.65 -1.36 24.78
C GLU A 4 -36.35 -2.71 24.75
N ASP A 5 -36.39 -3.41 23.62
CA ASP A 5 -37.00 -4.73 23.50
C ASP A 5 -36.24 -5.77 24.33
N PHE A 6 -34.88 -5.63 24.44
CA PHE A 6 -34.04 -6.53 25.25
C PHE A 6 -34.26 -6.34 26.76
N VAL A 7 -34.39 -5.11 27.25
CA VAL A 7 -34.59 -4.80 28.66
C VAL A 7 -35.97 -5.26 29.15
N ASN A 8 -36.94 -5.34 28.23
CA ASN A 8 -38.30 -5.79 28.51
C ASN A 8 -38.51 -7.31 28.37
N MET A 9 -37.52 -8.04 27.83
CA MET A 9 -37.57 -9.50 27.73
C MET A 9 -37.34 -10.16 29.09
N LYS A 10 -38.41 -10.60 29.74
CA LYS A 10 -38.38 -11.35 31.02
C LYS A 10 -37.90 -12.80 30.93
N ASN A 11 -37.46 -13.30 29.79
CA ASN A 11 -36.94 -14.67 29.58
C ASN A 11 -35.49 -14.61 29.15
N VAL A 12 -34.59 -14.66 30.11
CA VAL A 12 -33.11 -14.56 29.95
C VAL A 12 -32.46 -15.94 29.64
N ASP A 13 -33.23 -16.99 29.30
CA ASP A 13 -32.70 -18.34 29.11
C ASP A 13 -32.19 -18.63 27.69
N ALA A 14 -32.24 -17.66 26.77
CA ALA A 14 -31.68 -17.82 25.44
C ALA A 14 -30.27 -17.21 25.37
N GLU A 15 -29.25 -17.98 24.93
CA GLU A 15 -27.92 -17.46 24.65
C GLU A 15 -28.01 -16.31 23.62
N MET A 16 -27.47 -15.14 24.00
CA MET A 16 -27.42 -13.97 23.11
C MET A 16 -26.41 -14.19 21.99
N ASN A 17 -26.79 -13.85 20.77
CA ASN A 17 -25.86 -13.85 19.66
C ASN A 17 -25.03 -12.53 19.64
N GLU A 18 -23.98 -12.47 18.80
CA GLU A 18 -23.09 -11.31 18.71
C GLU A 18 -23.83 -10.00 18.38
N ALA A 19 -24.88 -10.06 17.55
CA ALA A 19 -25.66 -8.87 17.21
C ALA A 19 -26.47 -8.37 18.42
N ASP A 20 -27.03 -9.29 19.23
CA ASP A 20 -27.76 -8.94 20.42
C ASP A 20 -26.86 -8.29 21.47
N ILE A 21 -25.65 -8.85 21.66
CA ILE A 21 -24.63 -8.27 22.55
C ILE A 21 -24.25 -6.85 22.10
N PHE A 22 -24.01 -6.66 20.79
CA PHE A 22 -23.69 -5.35 20.24
C PHE A 22 -24.82 -4.32 20.51
N TRP A 23 -26.08 -4.69 20.25
CA TRP A 23 -27.19 -3.78 20.44
C TRP A 23 -27.43 -3.45 21.92
N LEU A 24 -27.17 -4.40 22.82
CA LEU A 24 -27.28 -4.16 24.25
C LEU A 24 -26.18 -3.23 24.78
N LYS A 25 -24.93 -3.40 24.27
CA LYS A 25 -23.84 -2.45 24.52
C LYS A 25 -24.18 -1.04 24.02
N MET A 26 -24.69 -0.94 22.78
CA MET A 26 -25.13 0.34 22.22
C MET A 26 -26.24 0.98 23.01
N TYR A 27 -27.22 0.20 23.52
CA TYR A 27 -28.26 0.69 24.37
C TYR A 27 -27.70 1.26 25.67
N GLY A 28 -26.84 0.51 26.39
CA GLY A 28 -26.18 0.98 27.62
C GLY A 28 -25.39 2.28 27.39
N PHE A 29 -24.64 2.35 26.29
CA PHE A 29 -23.89 3.55 25.89
C PHE A 29 -24.81 4.76 25.62
N CYS A 30 -25.90 4.60 24.87
CA CYS A 30 -26.84 5.68 24.59
C CYS A 30 -27.52 6.17 25.89
N ARG A 31 -27.88 5.26 26.79
CA ARG A 31 -28.49 5.62 28.09
C ARG A 31 -27.52 6.37 29.00
N ALA A 32 -26.26 5.98 29.02
CA ALA A 32 -25.22 6.72 29.75
C ALA A 32 -25.06 8.15 29.23
N LEU A 33 -25.11 8.34 27.88
CA LEU A 33 -25.07 9.67 27.26
C LEU A 33 -26.31 10.53 27.60
N GLU A 34 -27.44 9.91 27.80
CA GLU A 34 -28.69 10.57 28.22
C GLU A 34 -28.77 10.78 29.73
N GLU A 35 -27.71 10.48 30.50
CA GLU A 35 -27.63 10.52 31.97
C GLU A 35 -28.63 9.56 32.68
N ASP A 36 -29.17 8.59 31.94
CA ASP A 36 -29.99 7.50 32.48
C ASP A 36 -29.11 6.36 33.01
N ASN A 37 -28.37 6.65 34.09
CA ASN A 37 -27.41 5.72 34.68
C ASN A 37 -28.06 4.42 35.16
N MET A 38 -29.35 4.44 35.51
CA MET A 38 -30.08 3.23 35.96
C MET A 38 -30.30 2.26 34.78
N ALA A 39 -30.71 2.76 33.62
CA ALA A 39 -30.87 1.93 32.44
C ALA A 39 -29.51 1.43 31.86
N ALA A 40 -28.48 2.26 31.93
CA ALA A 40 -27.11 1.86 31.52
C ALA A 40 -26.57 0.75 32.45
N GLN A 41 -26.73 0.86 33.77
CA GLN A 41 -26.34 -0.18 34.73
C GLN A 41 -27.15 -1.48 34.54
N THR A 42 -28.41 -1.38 34.15
CA THR A 42 -29.25 -2.55 33.84
C THR A 42 -28.67 -3.30 32.61
N ALA A 43 -28.24 -2.58 31.58
CA ALA A 43 -27.59 -3.19 30.41
C ALA A 43 -26.30 -3.92 30.79
N LEU A 44 -25.43 -3.32 31.63
CA LEU A 44 -24.22 -3.96 32.13
C LEU A 44 -24.54 -5.23 32.95
N SER A 45 -25.59 -5.19 33.80
CA SER A 45 -26.00 -6.35 34.58
C SER A 45 -26.45 -7.51 33.68
N ILE A 46 -27.26 -7.22 32.65
CA ILE A 46 -27.68 -8.25 31.66
C ILE A 46 -26.49 -8.85 30.93
N LEU A 47 -25.53 -8.04 30.51
CA LEU A 47 -24.30 -8.54 29.86
C LEU A 47 -23.49 -9.43 30.80
N GLY A 48 -23.36 -9.04 32.07
CA GLY A 48 -22.68 -9.84 33.10
C GLY A 48 -23.37 -11.17 33.37
N ASP A 49 -24.72 -11.18 33.47
CA ASP A 49 -25.53 -12.41 33.69
C ASP A 49 -25.38 -13.40 32.52
N GLN A 50 -25.09 -12.92 31.31
CA GLN A 50 -24.79 -13.73 30.11
C GLN A 50 -23.30 -14.16 30.01
N ASN A 51 -22.50 -13.94 31.06
CA ASN A 51 -21.06 -14.20 31.08
C ASN A 51 -20.28 -13.48 29.97
N ILE A 52 -20.73 -12.33 29.51
CA ILE A 52 -20.00 -11.50 28.56
C ILE A 52 -18.95 -10.71 29.36
N ASN A 53 -17.70 -11.16 29.28
CA ASN A 53 -16.57 -10.60 30.03
C ASN A 53 -15.82 -9.55 29.20
N ASP A 54 -16.48 -8.44 28.86
CA ASP A 54 -15.82 -7.29 28.22
C ASP A 54 -15.49 -6.23 29.27
N TYR A 55 -14.42 -6.49 30.01
CA TYR A 55 -13.97 -5.60 31.10
C TYR A 55 -13.69 -4.18 30.61
N VAL A 56 -13.21 -4.02 29.37
CA VAL A 56 -12.90 -2.72 28.79
C VAL A 56 -14.18 -1.90 28.62
N PHE A 57 -15.20 -2.49 28.00
CA PHE A 57 -16.48 -1.82 27.81
C PHE A 57 -17.14 -1.49 29.15
N PHE A 58 -17.10 -2.41 30.13
CA PHE A 58 -17.67 -2.22 31.44
C PHE A 58 -17.01 -1.06 32.22
N ASP A 59 -15.68 -1.02 32.21
CA ASP A 59 -14.92 0.04 32.87
C ASP A 59 -15.19 1.40 32.19
N LEU A 60 -15.09 1.47 30.87
CA LEU A 60 -15.33 2.69 30.12
C LEU A 60 -16.77 3.21 30.27
N LEU A 61 -17.79 2.34 30.30
CA LEU A 61 -19.16 2.75 30.47
C LEU A 61 -19.42 3.24 31.88
N ASN A 62 -18.80 2.62 32.90
CA ASN A 62 -18.86 3.11 34.29
C ASN A 62 -18.24 4.49 34.41
N GLN A 63 -17.06 4.71 33.86
CA GLN A 63 -16.40 6.02 33.82
C GLN A 63 -17.22 7.09 33.10
N LEU A 64 -17.96 6.70 32.04
CA LEU A 64 -18.86 7.64 31.34
C LEU A 64 -20.02 8.11 32.22
N MET A 65 -20.51 7.25 33.15
CA MET A 65 -21.56 7.57 34.11
C MET A 65 -21.05 8.33 35.33
N GLU A 66 -19.74 8.37 35.57
CA GLU A 66 -19.11 9.09 36.69
C GLU A 66 -18.94 10.58 36.39
N SER A 67 -18.89 11.39 37.46
CA SER A 67 -18.56 12.81 37.36
C SER A 67 -17.11 12.97 36.82
N PRO A 68 -16.82 14.01 36.01
CA PRO A 68 -15.48 14.20 35.44
C PRO A 68 -14.34 14.21 36.49
N ASP A 69 -14.61 14.71 37.70
CA ASP A 69 -13.63 14.79 38.77
C ASP A 69 -13.35 13.44 39.47
N GLU A 70 -14.18 12.43 39.24
CA GLU A 70 -14.09 11.09 39.85
C GLU A 70 -13.48 10.07 38.91
N ARG A 71 -13.26 10.41 37.60
CA ARG A 71 -12.76 9.51 36.59
C ARG A 71 -11.28 9.17 36.80
N GLU A 72 -11.00 7.89 36.78
CA GLU A 72 -9.61 7.41 36.81
C GLU A 72 -8.98 7.34 35.37
N PRO A 73 -7.65 7.53 35.25
CA PRO A 73 -6.99 7.34 33.99
C PRO A 73 -7.19 5.92 33.46
N PHE A 74 -7.64 5.81 32.23
CA PHE A 74 -7.85 4.52 31.59
C PHE A 74 -6.52 3.78 31.39
N VAL A 75 -6.44 2.56 31.90
CA VAL A 75 -5.27 1.71 31.78
C VAL A 75 -5.55 0.60 30.77
N SER A 76 -4.88 0.66 29.61
CA SER A 76 -5.08 -0.27 28.50
C SER A 76 -4.47 -1.67 28.70
N ILE A 77 -4.28 -2.11 29.96
CA ILE A 77 -3.71 -3.43 30.27
C ILE A 77 -4.64 -4.54 29.75
N GLY A 78 -4.11 -5.38 28.86
CA GLY A 78 -4.84 -6.55 28.34
C GLY A 78 -5.72 -6.29 27.12
N ILE A 79 -5.80 -5.04 26.62
CA ILE A 79 -6.48 -4.77 25.36
C ILE A 79 -5.56 -5.22 24.21
N THR A 80 -6.04 -6.16 23.40
CA THR A 80 -5.32 -6.66 22.23
C THR A 80 -5.75 -6.00 20.93
N ALA A 81 -6.97 -5.42 20.90
CA ALA A 81 -7.50 -4.64 19.77
C ALA A 81 -8.54 -3.66 20.27
N LEU A 82 -8.61 -2.49 19.66
CA LEU A 82 -9.60 -1.48 19.96
C LEU A 82 -10.86 -1.74 19.12
N ASP A 83 -12.02 -1.82 19.79
CA ASP A 83 -13.29 -1.90 19.10
C ASP A 83 -13.86 -0.49 18.87
N PRO A 84 -14.69 -0.28 17.83
CA PRO A 84 -15.21 1.05 17.49
C PRO A 84 -16.01 1.73 18.61
N LEU A 85 -16.77 0.96 19.41
CA LEU A 85 -17.57 1.52 20.50
C LEU A 85 -16.67 1.97 21.66
N ASN A 86 -15.71 1.15 22.05
CA ASN A 86 -14.72 1.49 23.07
C ASN A 86 -13.88 2.71 22.63
N TYR A 87 -13.54 2.82 21.35
CA TYR A 87 -12.87 4.00 20.80
C TYR A 87 -13.70 5.28 20.97
N ILE A 88 -15.00 5.22 20.68
CA ILE A 88 -15.90 6.37 20.83
C ILE A 88 -15.96 6.80 22.30
N ILE A 89 -16.10 5.86 23.24
CA ILE A 89 -16.18 6.15 24.67
C ILE A 89 -14.84 6.76 25.15
N LEU A 90 -13.70 6.18 24.80
CA LEU A 90 -12.38 6.74 25.14
C LEU A 90 -12.21 8.18 24.66
N ASN A 91 -12.70 8.46 23.45
CA ASN A 91 -12.63 9.80 22.87
C ASN A 91 -13.56 10.80 23.61
N LEU A 92 -14.75 10.37 24.03
CA LEU A 92 -15.68 11.18 24.83
C LEU A 92 -15.14 11.46 26.24
N LEU A 93 -14.36 10.53 26.77
CA LEU A 93 -13.73 10.65 28.09
C LEU A 93 -12.38 11.40 28.05
N ASP A 94 -11.92 11.88 26.88
CA ASP A 94 -10.59 12.46 26.66
C ASP A 94 -9.44 11.58 27.16
N GLN A 95 -9.63 10.25 27.13
CA GLN A 95 -8.63 9.29 27.59
C GLN A 95 -7.57 9.04 26.51
N PRO A 96 -6.28 8.89 26.90
CA PRO A 96 -5.21 8.61 25.97
C PRO A 96 -5.33 7.21 25.37
N ILE A 97 -5.03 7.08 24.08
CA ILE A 97 -5.01 5.80 23.38
C ILE A 97 -3.55 5.36 23.23
N ASN A 98 -3.26 4.13 23.67
CA ASN A 98 -1.91 3.58 23.54
C ASN A 98 -1.55 3.31 22.08
N ALA A 99 -0.33 3.66 21.68
CA ALA A 99 0.20 3.43 20.35
C ALA A 99 0.18 1.94 19.91
N ASP A 100 0.36 1.02 20.86
CA ASP A 100 0.33 -0.42 20.60
C ASP A 100 -1.01 -0.88 20.00
N LEU A 101 -2.10 -0.20 20.32
CA LEU A 101 -3.43 -0.50 19.79
C LEU A 101 -3.58 -0.14 18.30
N ILE A 102 -2.73 0.72 17.76
CA ILE A 102 -2.73 1.07 16.33
C ILE A 102 -2.39 -0.17 15.49
N GLU A 103 -1.45 -1.00 15.98
CA GLU A 103 -1.00 -2.18 15.22
C GLU A 103 -2.07 -3.27 15.10
N THR A 104 -2.94 -3.40 16.07
CA THR A 104 -3.94 -4.47 16.17
C THR A 104 -5.36 -4.02 15.81
N SER A 105 -5.58 -2.71 15.68
CA SER A 105 -6.92 -2.15 15.38
C SER A 105 -7.39 -2.44 13.96
N PRO A 106 -8.71 -2.57 13.73
CA PRO A 106 -9.29 -2.71 12.41
C PRO A 106 -8.95 -1.53 11.49
N PRO A 107 -8.77 -1.75 10.16
CA PRO A 107 -8.35 -0.71 9.20
C PRO A 107 -9.19 0.58 9.24
N LEU A 108 -10.52 0.46 9.38
CA LEU A 108 -11.41 1.63 9.47
C LEU A 108 -11.15 2.46 10.72
N LEU A 109 -10.87 1.81 11.84
CA LEU A 109 -10.57 2.49 13.10
C LEU A 109 -9.21 3.20 13.05
N ILE A 110 -8.20 2.58 12.43
CA ILE A 110 -6.90 3.22 12.22
C ILE A 110 -7.07 4.55 11.46
N SER A 111 -7.96 4.59 10.46
CA SER A 111 -8.25 5.82 9.73
C SER A 111 -8.89 6.90 10.61
N ALA A 112 -9.75 6.54 11.56
CA ALA A 112 -10.32 7.47 12.54
C ALA A 112 -9.26 7.99 13.52
N LEU A 113 -8.29 7.15 13.91
CA LEU A 113 -7.19 7.54 14.80
C LEU A 113 -6.30 8.65 14.22
N VAL A 114 -6.18 8.76 12.90
CA VAL A 114 -5.40 9.83 12.24
C VAL A 114 -5.90 11.23 12.62
N LEU A 115 -7.22 11.37 12.82
CA LEU A 115 -7.88 12.63 13.16
C LEU A 115 -8.05 12.84 14.67
N ASN A 116 -7.65 11.89 15.50
CA ASN A 116 -7.83 11.94 16.93
C ASN A 116 -6.86 12.92 17.60
N GLY A 117 -7.40 13.94 18.28
CA GLY A 117 -6.60 14.94 19.00
C GLY A 117 -5.93 14.40 20.28
N ASN A 118 -6.43 13.32 20.85
CA ASN A 118 -5.92 12.72 22.08
C ASN A 118 -4.72 11.77 21.86
N LEU A 119 -4.36 11.51 20.59
CA LEU A 119 -3.13 10.80 20.24
C LEU A 119 -1.93 11.75 20.20
N SER A 120 -0.78 11.24 20.63
CA SER A 120 0.50 11.94 20.42
C SER A 120 0.75 12.19 18.92
N ALA A 121 1.58 13.19 18.59
CA ALA A 121 1.96 13.46 17.21
C ALA A 121 2.61 12.22 16.54
N GLU A 122 3.44 11.49 17.29
CA GLU A 122 4.09 10.26 16.82
C GLU A 122 3.06 9.13 16.56
N SER A 123 2.11 8.92 17.48
CA SER A 123 1.06 7.90 17.29
C SER A 123 0.13 8.24 16.12
N ARG A 124 -0.22 9.52 15.92
CA ARG A 124 -0.99 9.96 14.74
C ARG A 124 -0.23 9.73 13.44
N LEU A 125 1.07 9.99 13.42
CA LEU A 125 1.93 9.75 12.29
C LEU A 125 1.97 8.24 11.94
N GLN A 126 2.14 7.38 12.94
CA GLN A 126 2.09 5.92 12.78
C GLN A 126 0.74 5.46 12.25
N ALA A 127 -0.37 5.94 12.81
CA ALA A 127 -1.72 5.66 12.33
C ALA A 127 -1.92 6.12 10.89
N ALA A 128 -1.43 7.30 10.51
CA ALA A 128 -1.55 7.84 9.17
C ALA A 128 -0.80 7.00 8.12
N VAL A 129 0.44 6.60 8.42
CA VAL A 129 1.23 5.73 7.53
C VAL A 129 0.55 4.38 7.37
N LYS A 130 0.14 3.74 8.46
CA LYS A 130 -0.55 2.45 8.41
C LYS A 130 -1.88 2.54 7.68
N SER A 131 -2.70 3.56 7.96
CA SER A 131 -3.96 3.80 7.28
C SER A 131 -3.77 4.02 5.77
N TYR A 132 -2.73 4.76 5.38
CA TYR A 132 -2.38 4.96 3.97
C TYR A 132 -2.00 3.65 3.27
N LEU A 133 -1.18 2.81 3.91
CA LEU A 133 -0.81 1.50 3.37
C LEU A 133 -2.02 0.57 3.20
N LEU A 134 -3.01 0.69 4.07
CA LEU A 134 -4.27 -0.06 4.00
C LEU A 134 -5.32 0.59 3.07
N GLY A 135 -5.04 1.77 2.50
CA GLY A 135 -5.97 2.49 1.63
C GLY A 135 -7.07 3.27 2.36
N GLY A 136 -6.94 3.46 3.68
CA GLY A 136 -7.92 4.16 4.51
C GLY A 136 -7.82 5.69 4.44
N VAL A 137 -6.63 6.24 4.15
CA VAL A 137 -6.44 7.68 3.90
C VAL A 137 -5.74 7.91 2.56
N SER A 138 -5.91 9.11 2.00
CA SER A 138 -5.29 9.49 0.73
C SER A 138 -3.81 9.88 0.91
N SER A 139 -3.05 9.88 -0.19
CA SER A 139 -1.68 10.40 -0.23
C SER A 139 -1.61 11.88 0.16
N GLU A 140 -2.65 12.67 -0.16
CA GLU A 140 -2.74 14.06 0.23
C GLU A 140 -2.89 14.21 1.76
N THR A 141 -3.71 13.37 2.39
CA THR A 141 -3.88 13.35 3.85
C THR A 141 -2.57 12.97 4.54
N LEU A 142 -1.87 11.93 4.06
CA LEU A 142 -0.58 11.54 4.61
C LEU A 142 0.46 12.66 4.42
N GLY A 143 0.49 13.31 3.25
CA GLY A 143 1.37 14.46 3.00
C GLY A 143 1.16 15.58 4.02
N LYS A 144 -0.09 15.92 4.35
CA LYS A 144 -0.42 16.91 5.38
C LYS A 144 0.06 16.50 6.77
N VAL A 145 -0.04 15.22 7.11
CA VAL A 145 0.49 14.68 8.38
C VAL A 145 2.02 14.76 8.42
N TYR A 146 2.68 14.53 7.29
CA TYR A 146 4.12 14.71 7.17
C TYR A 146 4.54 16.18 7.31
N ASP A 147 3.80 17.09 6.68
CA ASP A 147 4.13 18.54 6.67
C ASP A 147 4.05 19.20 8.05
N VAL A 148 3.27 18.67 8.99
CA VAL A 148 3.17 19.18 10.37
C VAL A 148 4.27 18.67 11.31
N GLN A 149 5.12 17.73 10.86
CA GLN A 149 6.25 17.26 11.66
C GLN A 149 7.35 18.35 11.67
N GLU A 150 7.95 18.59 12.85
CA GLU A 150 8.97 19.59 13.02
C GLU A 150 10.37 19.01 12.89
N PHE A 151 11.20 19.63 12.04
CA PHE A 151 12.60 19.27 11.84
C PHE A 151 13.48 20.51 11.80
N THR A 152 14.70 20.37 12.28
CA THR A 152 15.74 21.40 12.22
C THR A 152 16.38 21.47 10.83
N GLU A 153 16.99 22.62 10.48
CA GLU A 153 17.75 22.76 9.23
C GLU A 153 18.92 21.77 9.13
N ASN A 154 19.50 21.38 10.27
CA ASN A 154 20.53 20.36 10.31
C ASN A 154 20.00 18.97 9.93
N GLU A 155 18.80 18.60 10.37
CA GLU A 155 18.15 17.34 9.99
C GLU A 155 17.80 17.35 8.51
N PHE A 156 17.27 18.44 7.96
CA PHE A 156 17.03 18.54 6.51
C PHE A 156 18.30 18.37 5.69
N SER A 157 19.41 18.96 6.11
CA SER A 157 20.69 18.83 5.40
C SER A 157 21.26 17.42 5.44
N GLN A 158 20.84 16.58 6.38
CA GLN A 158 21.30 15.23 6.60
C GLN A 158 20.17 14.17 6.40
N ALA A 159 19.07 14.56 5.78
CA ALA A 159 17.85 13.74 5.71
C ALA A 159 18.12 12.31 5.19
N VAL A 160 18.84 12.18 4.07
CA VAL A 160 19.20 10.88 3.50
C VAL A 160 20.02 10.06 4.48
N ARG A 161 21.04 10.64 5.11
CA ARG A 161 21.90 9.92 6.06
C ARG A 161 21.12 9.47 7.30
N LEU A 162 20.26 10.32 7.84
CA LEU A 162 19.46 9.99 9.02
C LEU A 162 18.46 8.89 8.71
N ALA A 163 17.81 8.94 7.56
CA ALA A 163 16.82 7.94 7.14
C ALA A 163 17.43 6.54 6.91
N GLN A 164 18.72 6.44 6.58
CA GLN A 164 19.40 5.13 6.43
C GLN A 164 19.54 4.35 7.74
N PHE A 165 19.42 5.03 8.88
CA PHE A 165 19.56 4.44 10.22
C PHE A 165 18.28 4.52 11.07
N ASP A 166 17.18 5.00 10.49
CA ASP A 166 15.90 5.16 11.19
C ASP A 166 14.75 4.63 10.34
N ASP A 167 14.15 3.52 10.78
CA ASP A 167 13.03 2.87 10.08
C ASP A 167 11.66 3.42 10.49
N ARG A 168 11.62 4.37 11.44
CA ARG A 168 10.35 4.93 11.92
C ARG A 168 9.69 5.82 10.86
N PRO A 169 8.36 5.98 10.93
CA PRO A 169 7.60 6.89 10.05
C PRO A 169 8.10 8.34 10.02
N LEU A 170 8.77 8.77 11.09
CA LEU A 170 9.36 10.11 11.19
C LEU A 170 10.47 10.35 10.15
N ALA A 171 11.28 9.32 9.86
CA ALA A 171 12.30 9.40 8.82
C ALA A 171 11.67 9.56 7.41
N ASP A 172 10.53 8.91 7.17
CA ASP A 172 9.79 9.09 5.91
C ASP A 172 9.21 10.51 5.79
N ALA A 173 8.72 11.08 6.89
CA ALA A 173 8.25 12.46 6.91
C ALA A 173 9.41 13.48 6.66
N LEU A 174 10.58 13.21 7.23
CA LEU A 174 11.79 14.01 6.98
C LEU A 174 12.19 13.97 5.51
N LEU A 175 12.25 12.78 4.89
CA LEU A 175 12.56 12.64 3.45
C LEU A 175 11.53 13.35 2.58
N TYR A 176 10.24 13.25 2.90
CA TYR A 176 9.16 13.91 2.16
C TYR A 176 9.29 15.43 2.18
N GLN A 177 9.45 16.02 3.37
CA GLN A 177 9.64 17.45 3.51
C GLN A 177 10.97 17.92 2.89
N ALA A 178 12.06 17.16 3.08
CA ALA A 178 13.36 17.49 2.48
C ALA A 178 13.25 17.51 0.94
N ALA A 179 12.63 16.49 0.31
CA ALA A 179 12.44 16.47 -1.14
C ALA A 179 11.57 17.63 -1.65
N SER A 180 10.53 17.99 -0.89
CA SER A 180 9.63 19.10 -1.25
C SER A 180 10.31 20.46 -1.19
N ARG A 181 11.32 20.65 -0.32
CA ARG A 181 12.07 21.90 -0.15
C ARG A 181 13.19 22.10 -1.18
N GLN A 182 13.66 21.02 -1.82
CA GLN A 182 14.76 21.11 -2.78
C GLN A 182 14.37 21.91 -4.03
N LYS A 183 15.26 22.80 -4.44
CA LYS A 183 15.11 23.59 -5.67
C LYS A 183 15.76 22.94 -6.87
N LEU A 184 16.88 22.22 -6.65
CA LEU A 184 17.61 21.53 -7.69
C LEU A 184 17.05 20.11 -7.88
N ASP A 185 16.85 19.72 -9.11
CA ASP A 185 16.30 18.40 -9.44
C ASP A 185 17.28 17.27 -9.07
N GLU A 186 18.59 17.52 -9.12
CA GLU A 186 19.62 16.57 -8.69
C GLU A 186 19.50 16.22 -7.19
N ASP A 187 19.22 17.24 -6.36
CA ASP A 187 19.05 17.05 -4.91
C ASP A 187 17.74 16.29 -4.60
N LYS A 188 16.66 16.62 -5.31
CA LYS A 188 15.40 15.84 -5.22
C LYS A 188 15.61 14.37 -5.54
N ILE A 189 16.34 14.07 -6.61
CA ILE A 189 16.62 12.72 -7.05
C ILE A 189 17.42 11.93 -6.00
N SER A 190 18.42 12.55 -5.40
CA SER A 190 19.24 11.92 -4.34
C SER A 190 18.35 11.45 -3.17
N ILE A 191 17.36 12.26 -2.79
CA ILE A 191 16.40 11.92 -1.74
C ILE A 191 15.45 10.81 -2.24
N LEU A 192 14.93 10.92 -3.47
CA LEU A 192 14.00 9.95 -4.03
C LEU A 192 14.65 8.55 -4.20
N ILE A 193 15.94 8.47 -4.49
CA ILE A 193 16.65 7.18 -4.52
C ILE A 193 16.60 6.52 -3.15
N GLU A 194 16.82 7.27 -2.07
CA GLU A 194 16.70 6.74 -0.72
C GLU A 194 15.27 6.30 -0.39
N VAL A 195 14.27 7.09 -0.81
CA VAL A 195 12.86 6.70 -0.68
C VAL A 195 12.58 5.37 -1.39
N TRP A 196 13.13 5.17 -2.61
CA TRP A 196 12.98 3.92 -3.35
C TRP A 196 13.69 2.74 -2.70
N ASN A 197 14.88 2.95 -2.12
CA ASN A 197 15.59 1.92 -1.39
C ASN A 197 14.76 1.42 -0.18
N ARG A 198 14.22 2.35 0.60
CA ARG A 198 13.34 2.04 1.73
C ARG A 198 12.03 1.37 1.28
N ALA A 199 11.43 1.88 0.21
CA ALA A 199 10.21 1.32 -0.36
C ALA A 199 10.37 -0.11 -0.89
N ALA A 200 11.54 -0.43 -1.43
CA ALA A 200 11.86 -1.79 -1.87
C ALA A 200 11.95 -2.77 -0.69
N LEU A 201 12.53 -2.35 0.44
CA LEU A 201 12.61 -3.17 1.65
C LEU A 201 11.23 -3.42 2.26
N ASN A 202 10.34 -2.42 2.21
CA ASN A 202 8.98 -2.48 2.79
C ASN A 202 7.92 -2.97 1.80
N ASN A 203 8.28 -3.22 0.55
CA ASN A 203 7.37 -3.62 -0.54
C ASN A 203 6.21 -2.64 -0.76
N ASP A 204 6.44 -1.33 -0.56
CA ASP A 204 5.44 -0.26 -0.66
C ASP A 204 5.74 0.76 -1.77
N MET A 205 6.58 0.40 -2.75
CA MET A 205 7.08 1.30 -3.80
C MET A 205 5.96 2.00 -4.58
N GLY A 206 4.88 1.31 -4.92
CA GLY A 206 3.72 1.91 -5.59
C GLY A 206 3.06 3.00 -4.73
N ARG A 207 2.89 2.74 -3.43
CA ARG A 207 2.33 3.70 -2.48
C ARG A 207 3.23 4.93 -2.33
N LYS A 208 4.53 4.73 -2.15
CA LYS A 208 5.50 5.84 -2.10
C LYS A 208 5.51 6.65 -3.39
N ALA A 209 5.45 6.02 -4.55
CA ALA A 209 5.41 6.72 -5.84
C ALA A 209 4.17 7.64 -5.95
N VAL A 210 2.99 7.18 -5.51
CA VAL A 210 1.78 8.01 -5.48
C VAL A 210 1.93 9.20 -4.52
N LEU A 211 2.52 9.00 -3.35
CA LEU A 211 2.79 10.07 -2.38
C LEU A 211 3.72 11.15 -2.96
N TYR A 212 4.78 10.74 -3.65
CA TYR A 212 5.77 11.64 -4.26
C TYR A 212 5.43 12.12 -5.67
N LYS A 213 4.22 11.84 -6.16
CA LYS A 213 3.78 12.12 -7.54
C LYS A 213 4.04 13.56 -7.98
N ASN A 214 3.76 14.54 -7.14
CA ASN A 214 3.93 15.95 -7.46
C ASN A 214 5.42 16.33 -7.59
N ILE A 215 6.26 15.81 -6.71
CA ILE A 215 7.72 16.02 -6.73
C ILE A 215 8.29 15.40 -8.01
N LEU A 216 7.97 14.12 -8.29
CA LEU A 216 8.38 13.42 -9.51
C LEU A 216 7.97 14.17 -10.78
N SER A 217 6.73 14.66 -10.81
CA SER A 217 6.19 15.39 -11.98
C SER A 217 6.86 16.75 -12.20
N SER A 218 7.47 17.33 -11.18
CA SER A 218 8.20 18.60 -11.29
C SER A 218 9.59 18.45 -11.93
N ILE A 219 10.17 17.25 -11.91
CA ILE A 219 11.51 16.97 -12.43
C ILE A 219 11.50 16.91 -13.95
N THR A 220 12.37 17.68 -14.60
CA THR A 220 12.43 17.75 -16.07
C THR A 220 13.61 16.94 -16.63
N PRO A 221 13.46 16.31 -17.82
CA PRO A 221 14.55 15.56 -18.45
C PRO A 221 15.74 16.49 -18.80
N THR A 222 16.91 16.16 -18.24
CA THR A 222 18.18 16.83 -18.56
C THR A 222 19.30 15.81 -18.66
N SER A 223 20.38 16.15 -19.37
CA SER A 223 21.54 15.26 -19.52
C SER A 223 22.19 14.93 -18.17
N ARG A 224 22.15 15.84 -17.20
CA ARG A 224 22.71 15.61 -15.85
C ARG A 224 21.96 14.53 -15.08
N LEU A 225 20.67 14.34 -15.38
CA LEU A 225 19.80 13.36 -14.70
C LEU A 225 19.66 12.03 -15.47
N MET A 226 20.40 11.86 -16.58
CA MET A 226 20.27 10.70 -17.43
C MET A 226 20.53 9.38 -16.69
N ASN A 227 21.52 9.36 -15.79
CA ASN A 227 21.82 8.20 -14.96
C ASN A 227 20.67 7.79 -14.04
N SER A 228 19.83 8.74 -13.65
CA SER A 228 18.68 8.51 -12.77
C SER A 228 17.34 8.39 -13.52
N ALA A 229 17.37 8.48 -14.86
CA ALA A 229 16.18 8.50 -15.71
C ALA A 229 15.28 7.28 -15.50
N HIS A 230 15.84 6.10 -15.23
CA HIS A 230 15.08 4.88 -14.98
C HIS A 230 14.34 4.94 -13.63
N HIS A 231 14.97 5.46 -12.57
CA HIS A 231 14.32 5.64 -11.25
C HIS A 231 13.14 6.61 -11.33
N ILE A 232 13.33 7.72 -12.08
CA ILE A 232 12.30 8.74 -12.29
C ILE A 232 11.14 8.14 -13.10
N THR A 233 11.45 7.47 -14.21
CA THR A 233 10.44 6.87 -15.09
C THR A 233 9.64 5.80 -14.36
N ARG A 234 10.30 4.92 -13.60
CA ARG A 234 9.66 3.91 -12.77
C ARG A 234 8.71 4.55 -11.76
N GLY A 235 9.17 5.56 -11.02
CA GLY A 235 8.34 6.28 -10.06
C GLY A 235 7.14 6.97 -10.72
N LEU A 236 7.31 7.62 -11.87
CA LEU A 236 6.23 8.25 -12.63
C LEU A 236 5.17 7.24 -13.09
N LEU A 237 5.59 6.06 -13.58
CA LEU A 237 4.68 5.01 -14.02
C LEU A 237 3.91 4.40 -12.84
N LEU A 238 4.58 4.12 -11.73
CA LEU A 238 3.93 3.66 -10.50
C LEU A 238 2.94 4.68 -9.94
N ALA A 239 3.21 5.99 -10.11
CA ALA A 239 2.31 7.07 -9.75
C ALA A 239 1.19 7.32 -10.78
N GLY A 240 1.13 6.54 -11.86
CA GLY A 240 0.14 6.66 -12.94
C GLY A 240 0.38 7.87 -13.87
N ASN A 241 1.57 8.47 -13.87
CA ASN A 241 1.91 9.61 -14.73
C ASN A 241 2.64 9.16 -16.01
N VAL A 242 1.94 8.40 -16.85
CA VAL A 242 2.48 7.83 -18.09
C VAL A 242 2.99 8.90 -19.03
N GLN A 243 2.30 10.03 -19.17
CA GLN A 243 2.69 11.10 -20.10
C GLN A 243 4.08 11.67 -19.75
N ARG A 244 4.39 11.89 -18.49
CA ARG A 244 5.71 12.37 -18.05
C ARG A 244 6.78 11.28 -18.22
N ALA A 245 6.44 10.03 -17.96
CA ALA A 245 7.33 8.90 -18.17
C ALA A 245 7.75 8.77 -19.65
N VAL A 246 6.83 8.98 -20.60
CA VAL A 246 7.11 9.01 -22.05
C VAL A 246 8.09 10.12 -22.40
N GLN A 247 8.01 11.30 -21.78
CA GLN A 247 8.99 12.38 -22.04
C GLN A 247 10.42 11.95 -21.67
N TRP A 248 10.59 11.20 -20.58
CA TRP A 248 11.89 10.63 -20.20
C TRP A 248 12.38 9.56 -21.18
N TYR A 249 11.49 8.69 -21.61
CA TYR A 249 11.80 7.71 -22.65
C TYR A 249 12.26 8.37 -23.95
N ASP A 250 11.53 9.36 -24.46
CA ASP A 250 11.86 10.09 -25.67
C ASP A 250 13.17 10.87 -25.55
N PHE A 251 13.45 11.40 -24.36
CA PHE A 251 14.70 12.08 -24.09
C PHE A 251 15.88 11.09 -24.12
N ALA A 252 15.77 9.95 -23.44
CA ALA A 252 16.79 8.88 -23.47
C ALA A 252 16.98 8.32 -24.88
N ARG A 253 15.90 8.09 -25.64
CA ARG A 253 15.95 7.58 -27.02
C ARG A 253 16.71 8.51 -27.94
N ARG A 254 16.47 9.83 -27.85
CA ARG A 254 17.21 10.83 -28.65
C ARG A 254 18.69 10.89 -28.27
N GLY A 255 19.02 10.84 -26.98
CA GLY A 255 20.41 10.79 -26.52
C GLY A 255 21.14 9.56 -27.00
N ALA A 256 20.52 8.38 -26.91
CA ALA A 256 21.07 7.12 -27.39
C ALA A 256 21.31 7.14 -28.89
N ALA A 257 20.39 7.69 -29.72
CA ALA A 257 20.56 7.88 -31.13
C ALA A 257 21.72 8.84 -31.46
N GLY A 258 22.05 9.77 -30.55
CA GLY A 258 23.22 10.64 -30.67
C GLY A 258 24.54 10.02 -30.19
N GLY A 259 24.53 8.75 -29.76
CA GLY A 259 25.72 8.03 -29.30
C GLY A 259 26.06 8.23 -27.82
N ASP A 260 25.16 8.81 -27.03
CA ASP A 260 25.32 8.97 -25.57
C ASP A 260 25.17 7.60 -24.87
N ALA A 261 26.25 7.15 -24.21
CA ALA A 261 26.29 5.86 -23.53
C ALA A 261 25.36 5.81 -22.30
N GLU A 262 25.21 6.91 -21.58
CA GLU A 262 24.30 6.98 -20.41
C GLU A 262 22.84 6.94 -20.86
N ALA A 263 22.51 7.65 -21.94
CA ALA A 263 21.18 7.61 -22.54
C ALA A 263 20.85 6.21 -23.09
N THR A 264 21.83 5.50 -23.68
CA THR A 264 21.65 4.11 -24.12
C THR A 264 21.35 3.20 -22.94
N ARG A 265 22.08 3.34 -21.82
CA ARG A 265 21.84 2.59 -20.58
C ARG A 265 20.46 2.89 -19.99
N ALA A 266 20.09 4.17 -19.93
CA ALA A 266 18.77 4.59 -19.48
C ALA A 266 17.67 4.00 -20.35
N LEU A 267 17.81 4.04 -21.68
CA LEU A 267 16.85 3.49 -22.64
C LEU A 267 16.62 1.99 -22.42
N ILE A 268 17.69 1.21 -22.23
CA ILE A 268 17.61 -0.24 -21.95
C ILE A 268 16.77 -0.52 -20.72
N ASN A 269 16.93 0.26 -19.65
CA ASN A 269 16.18 0.05 -18.41
C ASN A 269 14.73 0.59 -18.47
N ILE A 270 14.48 1.66 -19.20
CA ILE A 270 13.16 2.28 -19.32
C ILE A 270 12.24 1.53 -20.28
N TRP A 271 12.79 1.00 -21.38
CA TRP A 271 12.01 0.43 -22.47
C TRP A 271 11.01 -0.65 -22.05
N PRO A 272 11.33 -1.65 -21.20
CA PRO A 272 10.35 -2.65 -20.77
C PRO A 272 9.13 -2.04 -20.07
N LEU A 273 9.37 -1.09 -19.17
CA LEU A 273 8.32 -0.43 -18.41
C LEU A 273 7.40 0.40 -19.32
N ILE A 274 7.97 1.19 -20.23
CA ILE A 274 7.21 2.02 -21.16
C ILE A 274 6.40 1.18 -22.13
N THR A 275 6.98 0.09 -22.64
CA THR A 275 6.28 -0.83 -23.56
C THR A 275 5.03 -1.43 -22.94
N ILE A 276 5.08 -1.72 -21.64
CA ILE A 276 3.92 -2.23 -20.90
C ILE A 276 2.94 -1.12 -20.54
N ALA A 277 3.43 0.08 -20.20
CA ALA A 277 2.59 1.20 -19.78
C ALA A 277 1.70 1.77 -20.91
N ILE A 278 2.17 1.73 -22.15
CA ILE A 278 1.48 2.35 -23.29
C ILE A 278 0.69 1.31 -24.08
N ASN A 279 -0.52 1.69 -24.46
CA ASN A 279 -1.33 0.87 -25.36
C ASN A 279 -1.10 1.32 -26.80
N GLY A 280 -0.51 0.46 -27.63
CA GLY A 280 -0.44 0.72 -29.07
C GLY A 280 0.96 0.67 -29.70
N SER A 281 1.03 1.10 -30.97
CA SER A 281 2.21 1.02 -31.86
C SER A 281 3.27 2.10 -31.63
N ASP A 282 3.08 2.98 -30.65
CA ASP A 282 3.96 4.16 -30.49
C ASP A 282 5.35 3.78 -29.94
N ILE A 283 5.44 2.66 -29.24
CA ILE A 283 6.70 2.08 -28.79
C ILE A 283 7.02 0.86 -29.65
N PRO A 284 8.13 0.88 -30.40
CA PRO A 284 8.43 -0.24 -31.31
C PRO A 284 8.69 -1.53 -30.51
N TRP A 285 8.02 -2.60 -30.94
CA TRP A 285 8.30 -3.97 -30.52
C TRP A 285 8.93 -4.70 -31.70
N THR A 286 10.23 -4.71 -31.75
CA THR A 286 11.02 -5.37 -32.83
C THR A 286 12.08 -6.29 -32.24
N ASN A 287 12.51 -7.29 -33.01
CA ASN A 287 13.59 -8.19 -32.60
C ASN A 287 14.89 -7.43 -32.28
N ASP A 288 15.17 -6.34 -32.98
CA ASP A 288 16.38 -5.54 -32.75
C ASP A 288 16.37 -4.87 -31.39
N ILE A 289 15.25 -4.28 -30.99
CA ILE A 289 15.12 -3.65 -29.68
C ILE A 289 15.13 -4.70 -28.56
N LEU A 290 14.46 -5.83 -28.77
CA LEU A 290 14.48 -6.93 -27.81
C LEU A 290 15.91 -7.50 -27.65
N ASN A 291 16.67 -7.61 -28.75
CA ASN A 291 18.06 -7.99 -28.70
C ASN A 291 18.94 -6.95 -28.00
N LEU A 292 18.71 -5.67 -28.30
CA LEU A 292 19.42 -4.57 -27.61
C LEU A 292 19.18 -4.63 -26.08
N TRP A 293 17.93 -4.82 -25.68
CA TRP A 293 17.59 -4.98 -24.27
C TRP A 293 18.24 -6.21 -23.64
N TRP A 294 18.11 -7.39 -24.27
CA TRP A 294 18.71 -8.64 -23.82
C TRP A 294 20.21 -8.55 -23.61
N ASN A 295 20.91 -8.03 -24.63
CA ASN A 295 22.36 -7.86 -24.59
C ASN A 295 22.77 -6.79 -23.55
N GLY A 296 21.98 -5.74 -23.44
CA GLY A 296 22.17 -4.70 -22.40
C GLY A 296 22.03 -5.23 -20.99
N GLN A 297 21.05 -6.09 -20.73
CA GLN A 297 20.89 -6.72 -19.42
C GLN A 297 22.06 -7.65 -19.06
N ALA A 298 22.71 -8.25 -20.03
CA ALA A 298 23.93 -9.04 -19.80
C ALA A 298 25.08 -8.19 -19.23
N LEU A 299 25.09 -6.88 -19.51
CA LEU A 299 26.10 -5.94 -19.01
C LEU A 299 25.65 -5.24 -17.72
N LEU A 300 24.36 -4.93 -17.58
CA LEU A 300 23.83 -4.13 -16.49
C LEU A 300 23.42 -4.97 -15.26
N ALA A 301 22.92 -6.17 -15.49
CA ALA A 301 22.42 -7.05 -14.45
C ALA A 301 22.63 -8.53 -14.82
N PRO A 302 23.90 -9.00 -14.99
CA PRO A 302 24.20 -10.34 -15.50
C PRO A 302 23.57 -11.45 -14.66
N ASP A 303 23.60 -11.32 -13.34
CA ASP A 303 23.08 -12.33 -12.40
C ASP A 303 21.56 -12.44 -12.42
N ASN A 304 20.85 -11.36 -12.77
CA ASN A 304 19.38 -11.28 -12.76
C ASN A 304 18.77 -11.30 -14.16
N ARG A 305 19.58 -11.38 -15.22
CA ARG A 305 19.11 -11.26 -16.62
C ARG A 305 18.00 -12.26 -16.95
N ASN A 306 18.18 -13.52 -16.57
CA ASN A 306 17.24 -14.60 -16.91
C ASN A 306 15.93 -14.49 -16.12
N ASP A 307 16.01 -14.08 -14.84
CA ASP A 307 14.84 -13.82 -14.00
C ASP A 307 14.03 -12.64 -14.56
N LYS A 308 14.70 -11.53 -14.92
CA LYS A 308 14.08 -10.38 -15.57
C LYS A 308 13.45 -10.76 -16.91
N ALA A 309 14.18 -11.48 -17.76
CA ALA A 309 13.67 -11.89 -19.07
C ALA A 309 12.44 -12.80 -18.94
N THR A 310 12.46 -13.78 -18.03
CA THR A 310 11.32 -14.67 -17.79
C THR A 310 10.07 -13.88 -17.41
N LEU A 311 10.20 -12.93 -16.47
CA LEU A 311 9.09 -12.11 -16.03
C LEU A 311 8.60 -11.18 -17.15
N PHE A 312 9.51 -10.45 -17.80
CA PHE A 312 9.15 -9.48 -18.84
C PHE A 312 8.51 -10.14 -20.05
N TYR A 313 9.04 -11.29 -20.53
CA TYR A 313 8.48 -11.99 -21.69
C TYR A 313 7.07 -12.51 -21.40
N ALA A 314 6.86 -13.11 -20.23
CA ALA A 314 5.52 -13.58 -19.83
C ALA A 314 4.49 -12.43 -19.72
N ILE A 315 4.91 -11.27 -19.19
CA ILE A 315 4.08 -10.08 -19.14
C ILE A 315 3.81 -9.54 -20.55
N ALA A 316 4.84 -9.42 -21.40
CA ALA A 316 4.71 -8.92 -22.76
C ALA A 316 3.74 -9.78 -23.59
N GLU A 317 3.84 -11.11 -23.50
CA GLU A 317 2.90 -12.03 -24.17
C GLU A 317 1.48 -11.95 -23.58
N ALA A 318 1.33 -11.66 -22.27
CA ALA A 318 0.02 -11.44 -21.70
C ALA A 318 -0.67 -10.18 -22.27
N PHE A 319 0.10 -9.21 -22.77
CA PHE A 319 -0.41 -8.04 -23.51
C PHE A 319 -0.50 -8.26 -25.02
N GLY A 320 -0.09 -9.41 -25.51
CA GLY A 320 -0.19 -9.76 -26.96
C GLY A 320 1.05 -9.42 -27.77
N ASN A 321 2.15 -9.03 -27.15
CA ASN A 321 3.45 -8.86 -27.82
C ASN A 321 4.08 -10.23 -28.04
N HIS A 322 4.49 -10.51 -29.28
CA HIS A 322 5.12 -11.78 -29.61
C HIS A 322 6.59 -11.79 -29.19
N VAL A 323 6.99 -12.75 -28.36
CA VAL A 323 8.38 -13.02 -28.01
C VAL A 323 8.91 -14.16 -28.90
N PRO A 324 10.01 -13.96 -29.61
CA PRO A 324 10.58 -14.99 -30.47
C PRO A 324 10.98 -16.26 -29.73
N GLU A 325 10.79 -17.43 -30.35
CA GLU A 325 11.07 -18.75 -29.77
C GLU A 325 12.55 -18.92 -29.34
N ASP A 326 13.50 -18.32 -30.06
CA ASP A 326 14.91 -18.35 -29.69
C ASP A 326 15.16 -17.70 -28.31
N ARG A 327 14.40 -16.66 -27.95
CA ARG A 327 14.50 -16.02 -26.66
C ARG A 327 14.00 -16.93 -25.51
N TRP A 328 12.93 -17.67 -25.76
CA TRP A 328 12.46 -18.69 -24.80
C TRP A 328 13.46 -19.86 -24.70
N MET A 329 14.06 -20.26 -25.80
CA MET A 329 15.08 -21.32 -25.81
C MET A 329 16.36 -20.91 -25.04
N ASP A 330 16.74 -19.62 -25.05
CA ASP A 330 17.84 -19.13 -24.22
C ASP A 330 17.55 -19.37 -22.73
N LEU A 331 16.30 -19.12 -22.28
CA LEU A 331 15.87 -19.35 -20.88
C LEU A 331 15.74 -20.84 -20.53
N VAL A 332 15.52 -21.73 -21.51
CA VAL A 332 15.56 -23.19 -21.27
C VAL A 332 16.99 -23.65 -20.97
N ARG A 333 17.98 -23.04 -21.64
CA ARG A 333 19.38 -23.38 -21.42
C ARG A 333 19.95 -22.85 -20.12
N GLU A 334 19.50 -21.67 -19.72
CA GLU A 334 19.94 -20.96 -18.52
C GLU A 334 18.70 -20.63 -17.66
N SER A 335 18.26 -21.60 -16.87
CA SER A 335 17.05 -21.47 -16.04
C SER A 335 17.12 -20.29 -15.06
N PRO A 336 15.97 -19.60 -14.80
CA PRO A 336 15.88 -18.57 -13.79
C PRO A 336 16.28 -19.09 -12.40
N VAL A 337 16.96 -18.28 -11.61
CA VAL A 337 17.50 -18.66 -10.30
C VAL A 337 16.53 -18.32 -9.16
N LYS A 338 15.80 -17.20 -9.29
CA LYS A 338 14.92 -16.70 -8.23
C LYS A 338 13.66 -17.57 -8.09
N LYS A 339 13.47 -18.13 -6.90
CA LYS A 339 12.22 -18.81 -6.55
C LYS A 339 11.15 -17.79 -6.19
N MET A 340 10.16 -17.64 -7.05
CA MET A 340 9.01 -16.77 -6.84
C MET A 340 7.77 -17.61 -6.49
N ARG A 341 6.80 -16.99 -5.81
CA ARG A 341 5.57 -17.64 -5.37
C ARG A 341 4.64 -17.95 -6.56
N SER A 342 4.13 -19.16 -6.61
CA SER A 342 3.05 -19.50 -7.54
C SER A 342 1.68 -19.25 -6.90
N ILE A 343 0.66 -19.03 -7.73
CA ILE A 343 -0.72 -18.98 -7.25
C ILE A 343 -1.08 -20.35 -6.63
N PRO A 344 -1.61 -20.39 -5.39
CA PRO A 344 -2.06 -21.64 -4.81
C PRO A 344 -3.09 -22.33 -5.72
N LEU A 345 -2.96 -23.65 -5.92
CA LEU A 345 -3.78 -24.40 -6.90
C LEU A 345 -5.27 -24.21 -6.69
N GLY A 346 -5.75 -24.16 -5.43
CA GLY A 346 -7.17 -23.93 -5.14
C GLY A 346 -7.63 -22.55 -5.60
N VAL A 347 -6.85 -21.50 -5.34
CA VAL A 347 -7.14 -20.12 -5.79
C VAL A 347 -7.13 -20.05 -7.32
N TRP A 348 -6.13 -20.65 -7.96
CA TRP A 348 -6.04 -20.69 -9.42
C TRP A 348 -7.27 -21.36 -10.05
N ARG A 349 -7.70 -22.52 -9.51
CA ARG A 349 -8.89 -23.23 -9.98
C ARG A 349 -10.16 -22.38 -9.87
N GLU A 350 -10.33 -21.69 -8.74
CA GLU A 350 -11.48 -20.81 -8.53
C GLU A 350 -11.44 -19.57 -9.45
N ILE A 351 -10.25 -19.03 -9.74
CA ILE A 351 -10.08 -17.97 -10.75
C ILE A 351 -10.61 -18.47 -12.11
N ILE A 352 -10.14 -19.62 -12.59
CA ILE A 352 -10.56 -20.15 -13.88
C ILE A 352 -12.07 -20.39 -13.92
N ARG A 353 -12.66 -20.90 -12.85
CA ARG A 353 -14.11 -21.11 -12.73
C ARG A 353 -14.87 -19.79 -12.78
N ALA A 354 -14.44 -18.80 -12.00
CA ALA A 354 -15.08 -17.48 -11.94
C ALA A 354 -15.02 -16.74 -13.30
N VAL A 355 -13.91 -16.86 -14.02
CA VAL A 355 -13.78 -16.34 -15.39
C VAL A 355 -14.75 -17.06 -16.33
N GLY A 356 -14.80 -18.39 -16.29
CA GLY A 356 -15.70 -19.19 -17.14
C GLY A 356 -17.18 -18.91 -16.88
N GLU A 357 -17.54 -18.56 -15.65
CA GLU A 357 -18.89 -18.16 -15.23
C GLU A 357 -19.18 -16.65 -15.41
N ASN A 358 -18.26 -15.89 -15.98
CA ASN A 358 -18.33 -14.44 -16.18
C ASN A 358 -18.63 -13.65 -14.87
N LYS A 359 -17.90 -13.97 -13.80
CA LYS A 359 -18.03 -13.35 -12.47
C LYS A 359 -16.87 -12.37 -12.19
N PRO A 360 -16.90 -11.13 -12.70
CA PRO A 360 -15.75 -10.22 -12.62
C PRO A 360 -15.36 -9.88 -11.18
N ALA A 361 -16.31 -9.56 -10.31
CA ALA A 361 -16.02 -9.20 -8.91
C ALA A 361 -15.32 -10.35 -8.16
N GLN A 362 -15.81 -11.59 -8.30
CA GLN A 362 -15.18 -12.75 -7.70
C GLN A 362 -13.77 -12.98 -8.25
N SER A 363 -13.58 -12.83 -9.56
CA SER A 363 -12.29 -12.99 -10.22
C SER A 363 -11.27 -11.97 -9.74
N ILE A 364 -11.68 -10.70 -9.56
CA ILE A 364 -10.82 -9.63 -9.02
C ILE A 364 -10.42 -9.94 -7.58
N ILE A 365 -11.37 -10.31 -6.71
CA ILE A 365 -11.07 -10.65 -5.31
C ILE A 365 -10.10 -11.84 -5.23
N LEU A 366 -10.32 -12.87 -6.03
CA LEU A 366 -9.42 -14.02 -6.10
C LEU A 366 -8.02 -13.64 -6.61
N SER A 367 -7.92 -12.68 -7.52
CA SER A 367 -6.63 -12.15 -7.99
C SER A 367 -5.89 -11.39 -6.87
N LEU A 368 -6.61 -10.61 -6.07
CA LEU A 368 -6.04 -9.94 -4.89
C LEU A 368 -5.54 -10.98 -3.86
N ILE A 369 -6.31 -12.03 -3.60
CA ILE A 369 -5.90 -13.15 -2.75
C ILE A 369 -4.67 -13.86 -3.33
N ALA A 370 -4.62 -14.05 -4.65
CA ALA A 370 -3.46 -14.65 -5.33
C ALA A 370 -2.20 -13.80 -5.17
N MET A 371 -2.29 -12.49 -5.30
CA MET A 371 -1.17 -11.56 -5.10
C MET A 371 -0.75 -11.48 -3.63
N GLY A 372 -1.70 -11.59 -2.68
CA GLY A 372 -1.43 -11.55 -1.24
C GLY A 372 -0.92 -10.19 -0.76
N ALA A 373 -0.42 -10.15 0.48
CA ALA A 373 0.11 -8.93 1.10
C ALA A 373 1.38 -8.41 0.41
N ASP A 374 2.19 -9.31 -0.17
CA ASP A 374 3.44 -8.96 -0.85
C ASP A 374 3.22 -8.37 -2.26
N GLY A 375 1.98 -8.32 -2.74
CA GLY A 375 1.60 -7.72 -4.01
C GLY A 375 2.05 -8.50 -5.25
N PRO A 376 1.90 -7.89 -6.45
CA PRO A 376 2.13 -8.56 -7.72
C PRO A 376 3.60 -8.95 -7.97
N GLY A 377 4.55 -8.21 -7.36
CA GLY A 377 5.98 -8.48 -7.49
C GLY A 377 6.44 -9.79 -6.87
N SER A 378 5.65 -10.40 -6.00
CA SER A 378 5.96 -11.69 -5.37
C SER A 378 5.59 -12.91 -6.22
N LEU A 379 4.72 -12.72 -7.23
CA LEU A 379 4.26 -13.82 -8.09
C LEU A 379 5.30 -14.17 -9.16
N ASN A 380 5.39 -15.46 -9.46
CA ASN A 380 6.16 -15.92 -10.60
C ASN A 380 5.54 -15.47 -11.95
N ALA A 381 6.30 -15.60 -13.02
CA ALA A 381 5.89 -15.15 -14.36
C ALA A 381 4.54 -15.73 -14.82
N ASN A 382 4.25 -16.99 -14.52
CA ASN A 382 2.96 -17.60 -14.85
C ASN A 382 1.81 -17.03 -14.02
N GLY A 383 2.04 -16.78 -12.74
CA GLY A 383 1.05 -16.20 -11.85
C GLY A 383 0.66 -14.79 -12.28
N ILE A 384 1.66 -13.93 -12.52
CA ILE A 384 1.40 -12.55 -12.93
C ILE A 384 0.76 -12.46 -14.32
N SER A 385 1.21 -13.28 -15.29
CA SER A 385 0.58 -13.32 -16.62
C SER A 385 -0.88 -13.80 -16.56
N THR A 386 -1.21 -14.71 -15.64
CA THR A 386 -2.58 -15.16 -15.40
C THR A 386 -3.45 -14.01 -14.90
N VAL A 387 -2.99 -13.25 -13.88
CA VAL A 387 -3.71 -12.08 -13.35
C VAL A 387 -3.90 -11.01 -14.43
N ILE A 388 -2.87 -10.71 -15.22
CA ILE A 388 -2.95 -9.72 -16.32
C ILE A 388 -3.99 -10.14 -17.35
N ARG A 389 -3.95 -11.39 -17.84
CA ARG A 389 -4.93 -11.90 -18.84
C ARG A 389 -6.35 -11.87 -18.30
N LEU A 390 -6.52 -12.17 -17.01
CA LEU A 390 -7.82 -12.11 -16.33
C LEU A 390 -8.36 -10.68 -16.33
N LEU A 391 -7.60 -9.70 -15.85
CA LEU A 391 -8.03 -8.30 -15.83
C LEU A 391 -8.39 -7.81 -17.23
N ARG A 392 -7.57 -8.15 -18.23
CA ARG A 392 -7.83 -7.80 -19.63
C ARG A 392 -9.10 -8.46 -20.18
N SER A 393 -9.41 -9.70 -19.80
CA SER A 393 -10.64 -10.38 -20.25
C SER A 393 -11.92 -9.68 -19.79
N PHE A 394 -11.86 -8.91 -18.72
CA PHE A 394 -12.95 -8.06 -18.22
C PHE A 394 -12.85 -6.59 -18.66
N GLY A 395 -11.95 -6.27 -19.58
CA GLY A 395 -11.76 -4.89 -20.09
C GLY A 395 -11.01 -3.95 -19.12
N LEU A 396 -10.43 -4.47 -18.04
CA LEU A 396 -9.66 -3.72 -17.04
C LEU A 396 -8.21 -3.53 -17.50
N GLU A 397 -8.03 -2.92 -18.68
CA GLU A 397 -6.73 -2.80 -19.35
C GLU A 397 -5.76 -1.91 -18.55
N GLN A 398 -6.26 -0.82 -17.94
CA GLN A 398 -5.43 0.09 -17.15
C GLN A 398 -4.93 -0.58 -15.86
N ASP A 399 -5.81 -1.31 -15.17
CA ASP A 399 -5.47 -2.05 -13.96
C ASP A 399 -4.45 -3.17 -14.28
N ALA A 400 -4.64 -3.87 -15.39
CA ALA A 400 -3.70 -4.89 -15.86
C ALA A 400 -2.30 -4.31 -16.09
N ARG A 401 -2.20 -3.09 -16.70
CA ARG A 401 -0.93 -2.39 -16.91
C ARG A 401 -0.30 -1.95 -15.59
N GLN A 402 -1.10 -1.40 -14.67
CA GLN A 402 -0.61 -0.98 -13.37
C GLN A 402 -0.03 -2.17 -12.59
N VAL A 403 -0.76 -3.30 -12.54
CA VAL A 403 -0.29 -4.55 -11.91
C VAL A 403 1.01 -5.05 -12.54
N ALA A 404 1.14 -4.97 -13.87
CA ALA A 404 2.35 -5.37 -14.58
C ALA A 404 3.53 -4.45 -14.26
N ILE A 405 3.31 -3.12 -14.21
CA ILE A 405 4.34 -2.13 -13.85
C ILE A 405 4.81 -2.36 -12.42
N GLU A 406 3.90 -2.60 -11.48
CA GLU A 406 4.24 -2.92 -10.09
C GLU A 406 5.07 -4.21 -9.99
N ALA A 407 4.68 -5.26 -10.74
CA ALA A 407 5.44 -6.50 -10.79
C ALA A 407 6.86 -6.32 -11.35
N LEU A 408 6.99 -5.55 -12.43
CA LEU A 408 8.31 -5.22 -13.01
C LEU A 408 9.15 -4.39 -12.04
N ALA A 409 8.57 -3.32 -11.47
CA ALA A 409 9.27 -2.42 -10.56
C ALA A 409 9.78 -3.12 -9.30
N ALA A 410 9.01 -4.06 -8.74
CA ALA A 410 9.41 -4.87 -7.60
C ALA A 410 10.52 -5.90 -7.93
N ASN A 411 10.83 -6.09 -9.22
CA ASN A 411 11.90 -6.97 -9.72
C ASN A 411 13.00 -6.19 -10.46
N ASP A 412 13.26 -4.95 -9.99
CA ASP A 412 14.38 -4.08 -10.39
C ASP A 412 14.41 -3.67 -11.87
N PHE A 413 13.24 -3.51 -12.47
CA PHE A 413 13.10 -2.85 -13.76
C PHE A 413 13.06 -1.34 -13.65
#